data_9cde7a30d1175e352aab49801ac72519
#
_entry.id   9cde7a30d1175e352aab49801ac72519
#
_cell.length_a   1.000
_cell.length_b   1.000
_cell.length_c   1.000
_cell.angle_alpha   90.00
_cell.angle_beta   90.00
_cell.angle_gamma   90.00
#
_symmetry.space_group_name_H-M   'P 1'
#
loop_
_entity.id
_entity.type
_entity.pdbx_description
1 polymer ?
#
loop_
_entity_poly.entity_id
_entity_poly.type
_entity_poly.pdbx_seq_one_letter_code
_entity_poly.pdbx_strand_id
1 'polypeptide(L)'
;MISEIIIGRRSGNSPINAMRLVARDSNSTSAWQVVGWSGIAAGILILSFYSVIAGICLNYIFIAATSAGAIDSAEQFGNIISSPLNLLAWHTLFMFLTATIVSAGINNGIGRMVKILMPMLGVLLIFMVINGILSGGFARAFSFLFAPDFSK
;
A
#
# COMPACT_ATOMS: atom_id res chain seq x y z
N MET A 1 -12.28 1.68 12.88
CA MET A 1 -12.66 2.57 11.76
C MET A 1 -13.74 3.59 12.14
N ILE A 2 -14.98 3.20 12.58
CA ILE A 2 -16.04 4.19 12.90
C ILE A 2 -15.59 5.13 14.03
N SER A 3 -15.03 4.62 15.12
CA SER A 3 -14.51 5.41 16.24
C SER A 3 -13.42 6.40 15.82
N GLU A 4 -12.51 6.00 14.96
CA GLU A 4 -11.44 6.86 14.43
C GLU A 4 -12.00 8.01 13.60
N ILE A 5 -13.01 7.72 12.76
CA ILE A 5 -13.71 8.75 11.96
C ILE A 5 -14.41 9.75 12.88
N ILE A 6 -15.10 9.27 13.93
CA ILE A 6 -15.80 10.13 14.89
C ILE A 6 -14.81 11.02 15.62
N ILE A 7 -13.71 10.47 16.13
CA ILE A 7 -12.65 11.22 16.82
C ILE A 7 -12.03 12.26 15.88
N GLY A 8 -11.71 11.86 14.66
CA GLY A 8 -11.13 12.75 13.65
C GLY A 8 -12.06 13.91 13.28
N ARG A 9 -13.35 13.64 13.05
CA ARG A 9 -14.35 14.67 12.72
C ARG A 9 -14.62 15.61 13.88
N ARG A 10 -14.68 15.09 15.12
CA ARG A 10 -14.92 15.90 16.32
C ARG A 10 -13.76 16.83 16.62
N SER A 11 -12.54 16.36 16.47
CA SER A 11 -11.35 17.14 16.82
C SER A 11 -10.87 18.06 15.72
N GLY A 12 -11.00 17.68 14.44
CA GLY A 12 -10.45 18.40 13.29
C GLY A 12 -8.92 18.62 13.36
N ASN A 13 -8.23 17.85 14.20
CA ASN A 13 -6.83 18.03 14.52
C ASN A 13 -5.98 16.78 14.20
N SER A 14 -4.65 16.91 14.36
CA SER A 14 -3.73 15.79 14.25
C SER A 14 -4.07 14.68 15.26
N PRO A 15 -3.73 13.39 15.00
CA PRO A 15 -4.07 12.26 15.86
C PRO A 15 -3.70 12.48 17.34
N ILE A 16 -2.55 13.08 17.61
CA ILE A 16 -2.08 13.35 18.98
C ILE A 16 -2.97 14.38 19.67
N ASN A 17 -3.27 15.48 18.97
CA ASN A 17 -4.12 16.53 19.52
C ASN A 17 -5.58 16.08 19.63
N ALA A 18 -6.03 15.26 18.69
CA ALA A 18 -7.37 14.66 18.73
C ALA A 18 -7.56 13.83 20.01
N MET A 19 -6.61 12.96 20.32
CA MET A 19 -6.66 12.14 21.54
C MET A 19 -6.59 12.99 22.81
N ARG A 20 -5.79 14.07 22.80
CA ARG A 20 -5.73 15.00 23.93
C ARG A 20 -7.04 15.72 24.16
N LEU A 21 -7.67 16.22 23.10
CA LEU A 21 -8.97 16.91 23.19
C LEU A 21 -10.08 16.00 23.72
N VAL A 22 -10.19 14.79 23.16
CA VAL A 22 -11.19 13.80 23.58
C VAL A 22 -10.96 13.39 25.03
N ALA A 23 -9.71 13.17 25.46
CA ALA A 23 -9.38 12.86 26.85
C ALA A 23 -9.80 13.99 27.79
N ARG A 24 -9.53 15.24 27.41
CA ARG A 24 -9.92 16.43 28.19
C ARG A 24 -11.42 16.57 28.31
N ASP A 25 -12.15 16.41 27.19
CA ASP A 25 -13.61 16.47 27.16
C ASP A 25 -14.28 15.39 28.01
N SER A 26 -13.63 14.22 28.15
CA SER A 26 -14.08 13.08 28.96
C SER A 26 -13.55 13.10 30.40
N ASN A 27 -12.92 14.19 30.82
CA ASN A 27 -12.31 14.35 32.15
C ASN A 27 -11.31 13.23 32.47
N SER A 28 -10.60 12.73 31.45
CA SER A 28 -9.64 11.62 31.52
C SER A 28 -8.20 12.13 31.47
N THR A 29 -7.25 11.23 31.74
CA THR A 29 -5.83 11.53 31.79
C THR A 29 -5.26 11.86 30.42
N SER A 30 -4.38 12.89 30.32
CA SER A 30 -3.66 13.25 29.09
C SER A 30 -2.74 12.13 28.55
N ALA A 31 -2.51 11.07 29.31
CA ALA A 31 -1.78 9.87 28.88
C ALA A 31 -2.35 9.23 27.61
N TRP A 32 -3.63 9.45 27.27
CA TRP A 32 -4.23 8.99 26.03
C TRP A 32 -3.57 9.54 24.76
N GLN A 33 -2.75 10.58 24.86
CA GLN A 33 -1.92 11.05 23.74
C GLN A 33 -0.94 9.99 23.23
N VAL A 34 -0.51 9.04 24.09
CA VAL A 34 0.37 7.92 23.71
C VAL A 34 -0.25 7.09 22.59
N VAL A 35 -1.57 6.93 22.56
CA VAL A 35 -2.27 6.24 21.46
C VAL A 35 -2.10 6.99 20.14
N GLY A 36 -2.16 8.32 20.15
CA GLY A 36 -1.89 9.13 18.96
C GLY A 36 -0.44 9.00 18.48
N TRP A 37 0.52 9.00 19.39
CA TRP A 37 1.94 8.80 19.09
C TRP A 37 2.23 7.40 18.53
N SER A 38 1.66 6.35 19.13
CA SER A 38 1.84 4.97 18.67
C SER A 38 1.24 4.78 17.27
N GLY A 39 0.11 5.43 16.98
CA GLY A 39 -0.48 5.40 15.64
C GLY A 39 0.42 6.04 14.58
N ILE A 40 1.05 7.18 14.89
CA ILE A 40 2.00 7.83 13.99
C ILE A 40 3.26 6.96 13.80
N ALA A 41 3.81 6.42 14.88
CA ALA A 41 4.98 5.53 14.81
C ALA A 41 4.71 4.29 13.97
N ALA A 42 3.56 3.65 14.18
CA ALA A 42 3.12 2.52 13.36
C ALA A 42 2.99 2.90 11.88
N GLY A 43 2.39 4.07 11.59
CA GLY A 43 2.27 4.59 10.22
C GLY A 43 3.63 4.80 9.54
N ILE A 44 4.61 5.35 10.26
CA ILE A 44 5.98 5.54 9.73
C ILE A 44 6.65 4.19 9.45
N LEU A 45 6.55 3.23 10.35
CA LEU A 45 7.14 1.90 10.17
C LEU A 45 6.51 1.17 8.96
N ILE A 46 5.20 1.21 8.86
CA ILE A 46 4.48 0.62 7.72
C ILE A 46 4.90 1.29 6.42
N LEU A 47 4.91 2.63 6.37
CA LEU A 47 5.29 3.38 5.18
C LEU A 47 6.73 3.09 4.75
N SER A 48 7.65 2.97 5.69
CA SER A 48 9.06 2.63 5.42
C SER A 48 9.18 1.28 4.70
N PHE A 49 8.46 0.27 5.16
CA PHE A 49 8.47 -1.05 4.54
C PHE A 49 7.78 -1.06 3.16
N TYR A 50 6.56 -0.51 3.10
CA TYR A 50 5.79 -0.51 1.85
C TYR A 50 6.41 0.34 0.74
N SER A 51 7.10 1.42 1.07
CA SER A 51 7.75 2.27 0.06
C SER A 51 8.90 1.54 -0.65
N VAL A 52 9.63 0.66 0.03
CA VAL A 52 10.66 -0.19 -0.60
C VAL A 52 10.02 -1.19 -1.55
N ILE A 53 8.96 -1.89 -1.11
CA ILE A 53 8.23 -2.84 -1.97
C ILE A 53 7.64 -2.13 -3.19
N ALA A 54 7.07 -0.96 -3.01
CA ALA A 54 6.53 -0.18 -4.12
C ALA A 54 7.62 0.26 -5.11
N GLY A 55 8.82 0.59 -4.63
CA GLY A 55 9.98 0.84 -5.49
C GLY A 55 10.36 -0.38 -6.33
N ILE A 56 10.37 -1.57 -5.72
CA ILE A 56 10.60 -2.84 -6.43
C ILE A 56 9.52 -3.06 -7.49
N CYS A 57 8.25 -2.85 -7.17
CA CYS A 57 7.15 -2.98 -8.13
C CYS A 57 7.31 -2.02 -9.32
N LEU A 58 7.71 -0.77 -9.10
CA LEU A 58 8.01 0.18 -10.18
C LEU A 58 9.14 -0.31 -11.09
N ASN A 59 10.21 -0.86 -10.51
CA ASN A 59 11.30 -1.46 -11.28
C ASN A 59 10.79 -2.61 -12.14
N TYR A 60 9.98 -3.52 -11.58
CA TYR A 60 9.38 -4.61 -12.34
C TYR A 60 8.48 -4.14 -13.49
N ILE A 61 7.67 -3.11 -13.28
CA ILE A 61 6.84 -2.52 -14.34
C ILE A 61 7.74 -2.02 -15.48
N PHE A 62 8.84 -1.34 -15.15
CA PHE A 62 9.78 -0.83 -16.15
C PHE A 62 10.46 -1.97 -16.91
N ILE A 63 10.95 -2.99 -16.23
CA ILE A 63 11.57 -4.16 -16.84
C ILE A 63 10.56 -4.88 -17.74
N ALA A 64 9.34 -5.14 -17.26
CA ALA A 64 8.29 -5.79 -18.04
C ALA A 64 7.91 -5.00 -19.31
N ALA A 65 7.92 -3.67 -19.23
CA ALA A 65 7.61 -2.81 -20.37
C ALA A 65 8.76 -2.74 -21.41
N THR A 66 10.00 -2.92 -20.98
CA THR A 66 11.21 -2.80 -21.85
C THR A 66 11.73 -4.14 -22.34
N SER A 67 11.41 -5.24 -21.64
CA SER A 67 11.87 -6.59 -22.00
C SER A 67 10.90 -7.26 -22.95
N ALA A 68 11.35 -7.54 -24.17
CA ALA A 68 10.56 -8.21 -25.22
C ALA A 68 10.52 -9.75 -25.10
N GLY A 69 11.00 -10.33 -23.98
CA GLY A 69 11.16 -11.77 -23.80
C GLY A 69 10.66 -12.30 -22.47
N ALA A 70 10.73 -13.63 -22.30
CA ALA A 70 10.42 -14.26 -21.03
C ALA A 70 11.41 -13.78 -19.95
N ILE A 71 10.86 -13.18 -18.90
CA ILE A 71 11.64 -12.71 -17.75
C ILE A 71 11.66 -13.84 -16.72
N ASP A 72 12.87 -14.32 -16.36
CA ASP A 72 12.99 -15.14 -15.16
C ASP A 72 12.81 -14.25 -13.92
N SER A 73 11.63 -14.32 -13.35
CA SER A 73 11.24 -13.46 -12.22
C SER A 73 12.09 -13.68 -10.97
N ALA A 74 12.62 -14.90 -10.79
CA ALA A 74 13.44 -15.24 -9.62
C ALA A 74 14.85 -14.64 -9.74
N GLU A 75 15.45 -14.76 -10.92
CA GLU A 75 16.77 -14.17 -11.19
C GLU A 75 16.70 -12.63 -11.13
N GLN A 76 15.70 -12.04 -11.75
CA GLN A 76 15.49 -10.59 -11.72
C GLN A 76 15.28 -10.06 -10.30
N PHE A 77 14.51 -10.76 -9.48
CA PHE A 77 14.32 -10.39 -8.08
C PHE A 77 15.64 -10.43 -7.30
N GLY A 78 16.45 -11.48 -7.50
CA GLY A 78 17.79 -11.59 -6.93
C GLY A 78 18.69 -10.42 -7.33
N ASN A 79 18.69 -10.03 -8.60
CA ASN A 79 19.49 -8.93 -9.13
C ASN A 79 19.04 -7.56 -8.57
N ILE A 80 17.75 -7.34 -8.38
CA ILE A 80 17.22 -6.11 -7.79
C ILE A 80 17.66 -5.97 -6.34
N ILE A 81 17.52 -7.03 -5.53
CA ILE A 81 17.87 -7.00 -4.11
C ILE A 81 19.39 -6.91 -3.89
N SER A 82 20.19 -7.54 -4.76
CA SER A 82 21.64 -7.50 -4.65
C SER A 82 22.27 -6.16 -5.06
N SER A 83 21.48 -5.25 -5.66
CA SER A 83 21.93 -3.93 -6.11
C SER A 83 21.39 -2.80 -5.24
N PRO A 84 22.02 -2.43 -4.12
CA PRO A 84 21.49 -1.43 -3.19
C PRO A 84 21.23 -0.05 -3.83
N LEU A 85 22.09 0.35 -4.76
CA LEU A 85 21.93 1.63 -5.46
C LEU A 85 20.70 1.66 -6.37
N ASN A 86 20.44 0.56 -7.06
CA ASN A 86 19.27 0.42 -7.92
C ASN A 86 17.98 0.46 -7.06
N LEU A 87 17.97 -0.30 -5.97
CA LEU A 87 16.87 -0.33 -5.02
C LEU A 87 16.58 1.06 -4.43
N LEU A 88 17.66 1.78 -4.02
CA LEU A 88 17.56 3.14 -3.49
C LEU A 88 17.01 4.13 -4.54
N ALA A 89 17.44 4.01 -5.79
CA ALA A 89 16.97 4.89 -6.86
C ALA A 89 15.45 4.73 -7.10
N TRP A 90 14.95 3.50 -7.21
CA TRP A 90 13.54 3.23 -7.41
C TRP A 90 12.69 3.58 -6.19
N HIS A 91 13.21 3.33 -4.98
CA HIS A 91 12.57 3.79 -3.74
C HIS A 91 12.44 5.32 -3.71
N THR A 92 13.52 6.03 -4.01
CA THR A 92 13.52 7.50 -4.03
C THR A 92 12.56 8.05 -5.08
N LEU A 93 12.53 7.44 -6.27
CA LEU A 93 11.57 7.79 -7.32
C LEU A 93 10.13 7.61 -6.84
N PHE A 94 9.81 6.48 -6.20
CA PHE A 94 8.48 6.25 -5.63
C PHE A 94 8.12 7.27 -4.57
N MET A 95 9.05 7.58 -3.65
CA MET A 95 8.84 8.58 -2.61
C MET A 95 8.61 9.98 -3.19
N PHE A 96 9.35 10.35 -4.23
CA PHE A 96 9.16 11.62 -4.94
C PHE A 96 7.78 11.71 -5.59
N LEU A 97 7.35 10.66 -6.30
CA LEU A 97 6.01 10.59 -6.88
C LEU A 97 4.91 10.71 -5.82
N THR A 98 5.06 9.97 -4.72
CA THR A 98 4.11 10.01 -3.60
C THR A 98 4.05 11.39 -2.97
N ALA A 99 5.20 12.00 -2.70
CA ALA A 99 5.28 13.34 -2.13
C ALA A 99 4.60 14.39 -3.04
N THR A 100 4.79 14.28 -4.35
CA THR A 100 4.16 15.17 -5.34
C THR A 100 2.62 15.02 -5.31
N ILE A 101 2.11 13.79 -5.25
CA ILE A 101 0.67 13.53 -5.17
C ILE A 101 0.08 14.07 -3.86
N VAL A 102 0.76 13.81 -2.75
CA VAL A 102 0.30 14.23 -1.41
C VAL A 102 0.36 15.75 -1.27
N SER A 103 1.36 16.43 -1.84
CA SER A 103 1.50 17.90 -1.80
C SER A 103 0.36 18.62 -2.51
N ALA A 104 -0.27 17.99 -3.51
CA ALA A 104 -1.47 18.51 -4.18
C ALA A 104 -2.75 18.45 -3.29
N GLY A 105 -2.64 17.89 -2.08
CA GLY A 105 -3.71 17.83 -1.09
C GLY A 105 -4.64 16.63 -1.26
N ILE A 106 -5.57 16.50 -0.30
CA ILE A 106 -6.44 15.31 -0.20
C ILE A 106 -7.40 15.23 -1.40
N ASN A 107 -8.05 16.32 -1.74
CA ASN A 107 -9.09 16.30 -2.79
C ASN A 107 -8.50 16.25 -4.19
N ASN A 108 -7.49 17.07 -4.47
CA ASN A 108 -6.91 17.23 -5.81
C ASN A 108 -5.75 16.27 -6.09
N GLY A 109 -5.02 15.84 -5.06
CA GLY A 109 -3.95 14.87 -5.16
C GLY A 109 -4.46 13.45 -4.97
N ILE A 110 -4.62 13.03 -3.71
CA ILE A 110 -4.98 11.66 -3.35
C ILE A 110 -6.35 11.27 -3.93
N GLY A 111 -7.38 12.11 -3.76
CA GLY A 111 -8.72 11.83 -4.24
C GLY A 111 -8.80 11.66 -5.76
N ARG A 112 -8.05 12.44 -6.53
CA ARG A 112 -7.97 12.30 -7.98
C ARG A 112 -7.26 11.00 -8.38
N MET A 113 -6.14 10.68 -7.73
CA MET A 113 -5.40 9.44 -7.99
C MET A 113 -6.24 8.20 -7.69
N VAL A 114 -6.96 8.17 -6.58
CA VAL A 114 -7.86 7.05 -6.23
C VAL A 114 -8.94 6.87 -7.29
N LYS A 115 -9.56 7.94 -7.79
CA LYS A 115 -10.58 7.88 -8.84
C LYS A 115 -10.06 7.28 -10.17
N ILE A 116 -8.76 7.39 -10.44
CA ILE A 116 -8.13 6.84 -11.64
C ILE A 116 -7.64 5.41 -11.36
N LEU A 117 -6.93 5.22 -10.25
CA LEU A 117 -6.26 3.95 -9.95
C LEU A 117 -7.23 2.83 -9.56
N MET A 118 -8.35 3.15 -8.88
CA MET A 118 -9.32 2.12 -8.52
C MET A 118 -9.99 1.45 -9.73
N PRO A 119 -10.54 2.19 -10.71
CA PRO A 119 -11.07 1.56 -11.92
C PRO A 119 -10.00 0.81 -12.70
N MET A 120 -8.78 1.36 -12.79
CA MET A 120 -7.66 0.71 -13.47
C MET A 120 -7.30 -0.62 -12.79
N LEU A 121 -7.26 -0.66 -11.46
CA LEU A 121 -7.07 -1.90 -10.71
C LEU A 121 -8.18 -2.92 -11.01
N GLY A 122 -9.44 -2.47 -11.04
CA GLY A 122 -10.58 -3.32 -11.38
C GLY A 122 -10.45 -3.96 -12.77
N VAL A 123 -10.07 -3.17 -13.77
CA VAL A 123 -9.82 -3.66 -15.15
C VAL A 123 -8.67 -4.66 -15.18
N LEU A 124 -7.56 -4.38 -14.49
CA LEU A 124 -6.43 -5.30 -14.41
C LEU A 124 -6.81 -6.63 -13.75
N LEU A 125 -7.58 -6.59 -12.66
CA LEU A 125 -8.06 -7.80 -11.98
C LEU A 125 -8.96 -8.62 -12.91
N ILE A 126 -9.89 -8.00 -13.63
CA ILE A 126 -10.75 -8.69 -14.60
C ILE A 126 -9.89 -9.34 -15.68
N PHE A 127 -8.92 -8.61 -16.22
CA PHE A 127 -8.00 -9.13 -17.23
C PHE A 127 -7.20 -10.33 -16.71
N MET A 128 -6.68 -10.26 -15.49
CA MET A 128 -5.97 -11.38 -14.87
C MET A 128 -6.86 -12.60 -14.64
N VAL A 129 -8.11 -12.40 -14.20
CA VAL A 129 -9.09 -13.49 -14.03
C VAL A 129 -9.39 -14.17 -15.38
N ILE A 130 -9.65 -13.38 -16.42
CA ILE A 130 -9.90 -13.90 -17.77
C ILE A 130 -8.69 -14.72 -18.26
N ASN A 131 -7.49 -14.19 -18.11
CA ASN A 131 -6.25 -14.87 -18.48
C ASN A 131 -6.06 -16.17 -17.70
N GLY A 132 -6.33 -16.17 -16.38
CA GLY A 132 -6.27 -17.36 -15.54
C GLY A 132 -7.27 -18.45 -15.91
N ILE A 133 -8.46 -18.07 -16.39
CA ILE A 133 -9.46 -19.01 -16.91
C ILE A 133 -8.98 -19.61 -18.24
N LEU A 134 -8.52 -18.78 -19.15
CA LEU A 134 -8.07 -19.20 -20.49
C LEU A 134 -6.83 -20.10 -20.43
N SER A 135 -5.93 -19.86 -19.48
CA SER A 135 -4.72 -20.68 -19.26
C SER A 135 -4.97 -22.01 -18.55
N GLY A 136 -6.23 -22.34 -18.23
CA GLY A 136 -6.60 -23.60 -17.57
C GLY A 136 -6.22 -23.69 -16.09
N GLY A 137 -5.68 -22.64 -15.51
CA GLY A 137 -5.27 -22.58 -14.10
C GLY A 137 -6.43 -22.45 -13.10
N PHE A 138 -7.61 -22.10 -13.58
CA PHE A 138 -8.77 -21.77 -12.74
C PHE A 138 -9.20 -22.94 -11.85
N ALA A 139 -9.32 -24.15 -12.40
CA ALA A 139 -9.74 -25.33 -11.62
C ALA A 139 -8.77 -25.64 -10.47
N ARG A 140 -7.47 -25.49 -10.72
CA ARG A 140 -6.42 -25.69 -9.70
C ARG A 140 -6.46 -24.62 -8.62
N ALA A 141 -6.62 -23.35 -9.00
CA ALA A 141 -6.75 -22.25 -8.07
C ALA A 141 -8.02 -22.35 -7.23
N PHE A 142 -9.14 -22.73 -7.85
CA PHE A 142 -10.41 -22.94 -7.18
C PHE A 142 -10.36 -24.10 -6.17
N SER A 143 -9.77 -25.24 -6.56
CA SER A 143 -9.59 -26.36 -5.63
C SER A 143 -8.67 -25.99 -4.46
N PHE A 144 -7.61 -25.25 -4.70
CA PHE A 144 -6.71 -24.76 -3.64
C PHE A 144 -7.42 -23.85 -2.63
N LEU A 145 -8.33 -22.99 -3.10
CA LEU A 145 -9.04 -22.03 -2.26
C LEU A 145 -10.19 -22.65 -1.45
N PHE A 146 -10.92 -23.60 -2.07
CA PHE A 146 -12.16 -24.15 -1.51
C PHE A 146 -12.07 -25.62 -1.05
N ALA A 147 -10.98 -26.31 -1.33
CA ALA A 147 -10.71 -27.65 -0.82
C ALA A 147 -9.57 -27.60 0.20
N PRO A 148 -9.84 -27.24 1.46
CA PRO A 148 -8.80 -27.12 2.47
C PRO A 148 -8.21 -28.50 2.77
N ASP A 149 -6.91 -28.62 2.58
CA ASP A 149 -6.15 -29.82 2.94
C ASP A 149 -5.64 -29.70 4.37
N PHE A 150 -6.29 -30.39 5.29
CA PHE A 150 -5.91 -30.43 6.71
C PHE A 150 -4.86 -31.51 7.02
N SER A 151 -4.26 -32.13 6.03
CA SER A 151 -3.30 -33.23 6.19
C SER A 151 -1.83 -32.79 6.30
N LYS A 152 -1.54 -31.48 6.30
CA LYS A 152 -0.21 -30.91 6.44
C LYS A 152 -0.06 -30.08 7.69
#